data_4e742dabb3c377d2b47be5f50e553659
#
_entry.id   4e742dabb3c377d2b47be5f50e553659
#
_cell.length_a   1.000
_cell.length_b   1.000
_cell.length_c   1.000
_cell.angle_alpha   90.00
_cell.angle_beta   90.00
_cell.angle_gamma   90.00
#
_symmetry.space_group_name_H-M   'P 1'
#
loop_
_entity.id
_entity.type
_entity.pdbx_description
1 polymer ?
#
loop_
_entity_poly.entity_id
_entity_poly.type
_entity_poly.pdbx_seq_one_letter_code
_entity_poly.pdbx_strand_id
1 'polypeptide(L)' 'SDEDKLRALQLRASRRGLHLTDEVGRFILNRGSRSMNSLFDLLEQLDRASLQAQRKLTIPFLKETLGW' A
#
# COMPACT_ATOMS: atom_id res chain seq x y z
N SER A 1 9.81 14.17 -1.07
CA SER A 1 8.79 14.53 -0.07
C SER A 1 7.76 13.41 0.08
N ASP A 2 7.00 13.46 1.16
CA ASP A 2 5.96 12.46 1.41
C ASP A 2 4.85 12.52 0.35
N GLU A 3 4.54 13.71 -0.15
CA GLU A 3 3.56 13.83 -1.23
C GLU A 3 4.05 13.14 -2.50
N ASP A 4 5.31 13.30 -2.84
CA ASP A 4 5.89 12.64 -4.01
C ASP A 4 5.89 11.12 -3.84
N LYS A 5 6.21 10.64 -2.63
CA LYS A 5 6.18 9.21 -2.32
C LYS A 5 4.77 8.66 -2.43
N LEU A 6 3.79 9.40 -1.92
CA LEU A 6 2.39 9.00 -2.00
C LEU A 6 1.96 8.84 -3.46
N ARG A 7 2.28 9.82 -4.30
CA ARG A 7 1.93 9.77 -5.73
C ARG A 7 2.61 8.61 -6.44
N ALA A 8 3.88 8.35 -6.10
CA ALA A 8 4.60 7.21 -6.67
C ALA A 8 3.96 5.87 -6.30
N LEU A 9 3.54 5.72 -5.03
CA LEU A 9 2.85 4.52 -4.58
C LEU A 9 1.50 4.36 -5.29
N GLN A 10 0.74 5.43 -5.39
CA GLN A 10 -0.57 5.40 -6.05
C GLN A 10 -0.46 5.05 -7.53
N LEU A 11 0.55 5.59 -8.20
CA LEU A 11 0.79 5.28 -9.60
C LEU A 11 1.16 3.80 -9.78
N ARG A 12 2.04 3.30 -8.93
CA ARG A 12 2.45 1.90 -8.99
C ARG A 12 1.25 0.98 -8.70
N ALA A 13 0.42 1.34 -7.74
CA ALA A 13 -0.79 0.59 -7.41
C ALA A 13 -1.75 0.55 -8.58
N SER A 14 -1.97 1.70 -9.24
CA SER A 14 -2.92 1.77 -10.34
C SER A 14 -2.47 0.92 -11.53
N ARG A 15 -1.16 0.78 -11.75
CA ARG A 15 -0.62 -0.08 -12.80
C ARG A 15 -0.94 -1.56 -12.56
N ARG A 16 -1.16 -1.94 -11.31
CA ARG A 16 -1.56 -3.28 -10.92
C ARG A 16 -3.08 -3.44 -10.86
N GLY A 17 -3.84 -2.38 -11.18
CA GLY A 17 -5.29 -2.38 -11.04
C GLY A 17 -5.74 -2.25 -9.59
N LEU A 18 -4.87 -1.80 -8.70
CA LEU A 18 -5.13 -1.69 -7.27
C LEU A 18 -5.41 -0.23 -6.94
N HIS A 19 -6.54 0.02 -6.27
CA HIS A 19 -6.89 1.38 -5.85
C HIS A 19 -6.31 1.69 -4.49
N LEU A 20 -5.38 2.63 -4.45
CA LEU A 20 -4.74 3.08 -3.21
C LEU A 20 -5.25 4.48 -2.88
N THR A 21 -6.10 4.60 -1.87
CA THR A 21 -6.60 5.90 -1.43
C THR A 21 -5.49 6.69 -0.75
N ASP A 22 -5.67 8.01 -0.68
CA ASP A 22 -4.73 8.87 0.04
C ASP A 22 -4.58 8.43 1.50
N GLU A 23 -5.68 8.10 2.15
CA GLU A 23 -5.68 7.68 3.56
C GLU A 23 -4.83 6.42 3.76
N VAL A 24 -5.05 5.41 2.93
CA VAL A 24 -4.30 4.15 3.03
C VAL A 24 -2.83 4.38 2.65
N GLY A 25 -2.59 5.14 1.61
CA GLY A 25 -1.22 5.47 1.19
C GLY A 25 -0.43 6.17 2.28
N ARG A 26 -1.04 7.16 2.94
CA ARG A 26 -0.39 7.88 4.04
C ARG A 26 -0.14 6.97 5.23
N PHE A 27 -1.05 6.06 5.51
CA PHE A 27 -0.88 5.07 6.57
C PHE A 27 0.34 4.18 6.29
N ILE A 28 0.50 3.74 5.06
CA ILE A 28 1.66 2.96 4.63
C ILE A 28 2.96 3.75 4.81
N LEU A 29 2.96 5.02 4.38
CA LEU A 29 4.14 5.87 4.51
C LEU A 29 4.54 6.10 5.96
N ASN A 30 3.57 6.19 6.87
CA ASN A 30 3.83 6.38 8.30
C ASN A 30 4.39 5.13 8.96
N ARG A 31 3.95 3.95 8.55
CA ARG A 31 4.27 2.69 9.21
C ARG A 31 5.33 1.88 8.49
N GLY A 32 5.47 2.10 7.19
CA GLY A 32 6.36 1.31 6.36
C GLY A 32 7.79 1.80 6.36
N SER A 33 8.61 1.16 5.54
CA SER A 33 9.99 1.52 5.34
C SER A 33 10.11 2.89 4.66
N ARG A 34 11.25 3.57 4.88
CA ARG A 34 11.56 4.82 4.16
C ARG A 34 12.06 4.56 2.74
N SER A 35 12.49 3.34 2.45
CA SER A 35 12.97 2.98 1.13
C SER A 35 11.80 2.77 0.17
N MET A 36 11.85 3.44 -0.99
CA MET A 36 10.81 3.26 -2.01
C MET A 36 10.75 1.83 -2.52
N ASN A 37 11.91 1.17 -2.65
CA ASN A 37 11.94 -0.22 -3.09
C ASN A 37 11.20 -1.12 -2.09
N SER A 38 11.41 -0.91 -0.81
CA SER A 38 10.69 -1.65 0.23
C SER A 38 9.19 -1.36 0.22
N LEU A 39 8.82 -0.10 -0.04
CA LEU A 39 7.41 0.28 -0.15
C LEU A 39 6.75 -0.36 -1.36
N PHE A 40 7.44 -0.46 -2.47
CA PHE A 40 6.93 -1.14 -3.66
C PHE A 40 6.77 -2.65 -3.41
N ASP A 41 7.72 -3.27 -2.71
CA ASP A 41 7.61 -4.68 -2.32
C ASP A 41 6.40 -4.91 -1.40
N LEU A 42 6.22 -4.00 -0.44
CA LEU A 42 5.07 -4.04 0.46
C LEU A 42 3.76 -3.93 -0.32
N LEU A 43 3.71 -3.02 -1.29
CA LEU A 43 2.54 -2.84 -2.13
C LEU A 43 2.21 -4.11 -2.91
N GLU A 44 3.23 -4.78 -3.44
CA GLU A 44 3.05 -6.06 -4.14
C GLU A 44 2.48 -7.12 -3.19
N GLN A 45 3.00 -7.20 -1.98
CA GLN A 45 2.51 -8.12 -0.95
C GLN A 45 1.03 -7.86 -0.64
N LEU A 46 0.67 -6.58 -0.49
CA LEU A 46 -0.71 -6.18 -0.22
C LEU A 46 -1.64 -6.49 -1.39
N ASP A 47 -1.15 -6.32 -2.61
CA ASP A 47 -1.92 -6.65 -3.81
C ASP A 47 -2.28 -8.15 -3.81
N ARG A 48 -1.29 -9.00 -3.59
CA ARG A 48 -1.51 -10.45 -3.53
C ARG A 48 -2.47 -10.84 -2.42
N ALA A 49 -2.29 -10.26 -1.24
CA ALA A 49 -3.15 -10.54 -0.10
C ALA A 49 -4.59 -10.10 -0.35
N SER A 50 -4.76 -8.92 -0.96
CA SER A 50 -6.06 -8.37 -1.32
C SER A 50 -6.79 -9.29 -2.30
N LEU A 51 -6.09 -9.75 -3.33
CA LEU A 51 -6.65 -10.66 -4.31
C LEU A 51 -7.06 -12.00 -3.68
N GLN A 52 -6.19 -12.56 -2.86
CA GLN A 52 -6.44 -13.85 -2.21
C GLN A 52 -7.62 -13.78 -1.24
N ALA A 53 -7.72 -12.70 -0.48
CA ALA A 53 -8.79 -12.49 0.50
C ALA A 53 -10.07 -11.93 -0.13
N GLN A 54 -10.01 -11.46 -1.38
CA GLN A 54 -11.10 -10.78 -2.06
C GLN A 54 -11.61 -9.57 -1.25
N ARG A 55 -10.66 -8.81 -0.72
CA ARG A 55 -10.93 -7.62 0.10
C ARG A 55 -10.19 -6.42 -0.44
N LYS A 56 -10.81 -5.24 -0.32
CA LYS A 56 -10.20 -3.98 -0.70
C LYS A 56 -9.11 -3.60 0.30
N LEU A 57 -8.18 -2.76 -0.14
CA LEU A 57 -7.18 -2.19 0.75
C LEU A 57 -7.81 -1.16 1.68
N THR A 58 -7.88 -1.51 2.93
CA THR A 58 -8.37 -0.62 4.00
C THR A 58 -7.34 -0.67 5.14
N ILE A 59 -7.39 0.32 6.02
CA ILE A 59 -6.49 0.33 7.18
C ILE A 59 -6.67 -0.94 8.04
N PRO A 60 -7.91 -1.37 8.37
CA PRO A 60 -8.07 -2.63 9.11
C PRO A 60 -7.46 -3.83 8.40
N PHE A 61 -7.63 -3.93 7.08
CA PHE A 61 -7.04 -5.04 6.31
C PHE A 61 -5.52 -5.02 6.38
N LEU A 62 -4.91 -3.84 6.27
CA LEU A 62 -3.47 -3.70 6.39
C LEU A 62 -2.98 -4.14 7.77
N LYS A 63 -3.67 -3.73 8.81
CA LYS A 63 -3.31 -4.12 10.18
C LYS A 63 -3.36 -5.63 10.36
N GLU A 64 -4.39 -6.28 9.86
CA GLU A 64 -4.53 -7.74 9.93
C GLU A 64 -3.40 -8.42 9.16
N THR A 65 -3.17 -7.98 7.92
CA THR A 65 -2.23 -8.63 7.01
C THR A 65 -0.78 -8.45 7.44
N LEU A 66 -0.44 -7.25 7.92
CA LEU A 66 0.93 -6.88 8.24
C LEU A 66 1.26 -6.97 9.72
N GLY A 67 0.28 -7.22 10.56
CA GLY A 67 0.48 -7.24 12.00
C GLY A 67 0.72 -5.84 12.56
N TRP A 68 0.20 -4.86 11.93
CA TRP A 68 0.33 -3.47 12.37
C TRP A 68 -0.81 -3.11 13.31
#